data_caebce223fda65529ff59010d697c523
#
_entry.id   caebce223fda65529ff59010d697c523
#
_cell.length_a   1.000
_cell.length_b   1.000
_cell.length_c   1.000
_cell.angle_alpha   90.00
_cell.angle_beta   90.00
_cell.angle_gamma   90.00
#
_symmetry.space_group_name_H-M   'P 1'
#
loop_
_entity.id
_entity.type
_entity.pdbx_description
1 polymer ?
#
loop_
_entity_poly.entity_id
_entity_poly.type
_entity_poly.pdbx_seq_one_letter_code
_entity_poly.pdbx_strand_id
1 'polypeptide(L)'
;MRGGCFSLAAAFAPRAVYANSEPPRSRNRSDITKQKRPPHFGPALFSYGFRPLYLAADLFAAGVVPLWMAVWLGEVILGGPFSRMDWHIHEMLSGYTSAVIAGFLFTTIPNWTVRMPTRGWPLMVLAALWLAGRLAVAGAFGVGPVAVLTVDCAFMAAIGAMVATEIVAGRNWGNLKVVVPVLAYLAANVCFHLEAMTTGSADVGRRLGFAMVVMLILLIGGRIIPSFTRNFQAKRGPEQGPLPVPFGRFDMVSLAVSLPALLIWVAWPASVWAGSSLVLAGALQGYRLSRWRSWRVWSSPMVLMLHLAFAHHILRTTKASTSGIASQKPKYYDKTKT
;
A
#
# COMPACT_ATOMS: atom_id res chain seq x y z
N MET A 1 4.14 -35.26 13.90
CA MET A 1 4.09 -33.77 14.10
C MET A 1 4.20 -33.11 12.73
N ARG A 2 3.07 -32.67 12.15
CA ARG A 2 3.07 -31.98 10.85
C ARG A 2 3.07 -30.48 11.11
N GLY A 3 4.19 -29.81 10.85
CA GLY A 3 4.34 -28.38 11.00
C GLY A 3 3.50 -27.61 9.98
N GLY A 4 2.52 -26.88 10.46
CA GLY A 4 1.72 -25.97 9.66
C GLY A 4 2.54 -24.72 9.27
N CYS A 5 3.07 -24.73 8.05
CA CYS A 5 3.69 -23.53 7.47
C CYS A 5 2.57 -22.50 7.16
N PHE A 6 2.48 -21.47 7.96
CA PHE A 6 1.47 -20.40 7.81
C PHE A 6 1.70 -19.61 6.52
N SER A 7 0.85 -19.80 5.53
CA SER A 7 0.92 -19.10 4.24
C SER A 7 0.14 -17.78 4.29
N LEU A 8 0.85 -16.68 4.52
CA LEU A 8 0.36 -15.29 4.31
C LEU A 8 -0.22 -15.07 2.89
N ALA A 9 0.11 -15.98 1.97
CA ALA A 9 -0.26 -15.90 0.56
C ALA A 9 -1.74 -16.14 0.25
N ALA A 10 -2.45 -16.88 1.10
CA ALA A 10 -3.85 -17.24 0.83
C ALA A 10 -4.85 -16.09 1.08
N ALA A 11 -4.42 -15.01 1.75
CA ALA A 11 -5.32 -13.93 2.16
C ALA A 11 -5.92 -13.12 1.00
N PHE A 12 -5.30 -13.16 -0.18
CA PHE A 12 -5.69 -12.30 -1.29
C PHE A 12 -6.06 -13.05 -2.59
N ALA A 13 -6.16 -14.37 -2.60
CA ALA A 13 -6.56 -15.10 -3.79
C ALA A 13 -8.08 -15.07 -3.97
N PRO A 14 -8.61 -14.65 -5.12
CA PRO A 14 -9.96 -15.04 -5.50
C PRO A 14 -9.95 -16.57 -5.63
N ARG A 15 -10.80 -17.27 -4.89
CA ARG A 15 -11.01 -18.70 -5.06
C ARG A 15 -11.44 -18.95 -6.51
N ALA A 16 -10.51 -19.42 -7.35
CA ALA A 16 -10.87 -20.11 -8.57
C ALA A 16 -11.50 -21.44 -8.15
N VAL A 17 -12.84 -21.52 -8.21
CA VAL A 17 -13.59 -22.75 -8.01
C VAL A 17 -13.39 -23.59 -9.27
N TYR A 18 -12.43 -24.52 -9.23
CA TYR A 18 -12.41 -25.70 -10.07
C TYR A 18 -12.30 -26.91 -9.15
N ALA A 19 -13.43 -27.43 -8.74
CA ALA A 19 -13.57 -28.79 -8.27
C ALA A 19 -14.69 -29.43 -9.07
N ASN A 20 -14.34 -30.44 -9.88
CA ASN A 20 -15.30 -31.38 -10.44
C ASN A 20 -15.89 -32.22 -9.30
N SER A 21 -17.05 -31.80 -8.83
CA SER A 21 -18.00 -32.60 -8.10
C SER A 21 -19.38 -32.10 -8.50
N GLU A 22 -20.25 -33.01 -8.93
CA GLU A 22 -21.61 -32.71 -9.33
C GLU A 22 -22.32 -31.83 -8.29
N PRO A 23 -23.02 -30.77 -8.74
CA PRO A 23 -23.65 -29.83 -7.80
C PRO A 23 -24.92 -30.40 -7.22
N PRO A 24 -25.18 -30.24 -5.92
CA PRO A 24 -26.56 -30.29 -5.43
C PRO A 24 -27.35 -29.21 -6.15
N ARG A 25 -28.57 -29.52 -6.64
CA ARG A 25 -29.45 -28.70 -7.48
C ARG A 25 -29.33 -27.21 -7.16
N SER A 26 -28.76 -26.48 -8.09
CA SER A 26 -28.37 -25.08 -8.00
C SER A 26 -29.57 -24.19 -7.70
N ARG A 27 -29.58 -23.51 -6.57
CA ARG A 27 -30.16 -22.17 -6.54
C ARG A 27 -29.43 -21.38 -7.65
N ASN A 28 -30.21 -20.96 -8.61
CA ASN A 28 -29.74 -20.35 -9.85
C ASN A 28 -28.79 -19.19 -9.51
N ARG A 29 -27.55 -19.24 -9.98
CA ARG A 29 -26.53 -18.20 -9.75
C ARG A 29 -26.98 -16.82 -10.26
N SER A 30 -27.99 -16.80 -11.14
CA SER A 30 -28.66 -15.59 -11.64
C SER A 30 -29.54 -14.90 -10.57
N ASP A 31 -29.99 -15.62 -9.52
CA ASP A 31 -30.84 -15.03 -8.48
C ASP A 31 -30.03 -14.30 -7.40
N ILE A 32 -28.76 -14.67 -7.21
CA ILE A 32 -27.85 -14.01 -6.27
C ILE A 32 -27.39 -12.64 -6.82
N THR A 33 -27.31 -12.50 -8.16
CA THR A 33 -26.93 -11.24 -8.81
C THR A 33 -28.07 -10.23 -8.91
N LYS A 34 -29.31 -10.64 -8.61
CA LYS A 34 -30.53 -9.80 -8.67
C LYS A 34 -30.98 -9.25 -7.31
N GLN A 35 -30.18 -9.39 -6.26
CA GLN A 35 -30.52 -8.68 -5.03
C GLN A 35 -30.41 -7.18 -5.33
N LYS A 36 -31.58 -6.56 -5.66
CA LYS A 36 -31.71 -5.12 -5.92
C LYS A 36 -31.08 -4.39 -4.74
N ARG A 37 -29.96 -3.73 -5.02
CA ARG A 37 -29.30 -2.89 -4.02
C ARG A 37 -30.31 -1.87 -3.56
N PRO A 38 -30.58 -1.72 -2.24
CA PRO A 38 -31.49 -0.69 -1.77
C PRO A 38 -31.03 0.67 -2.30
N PRO A 39 -31.95 1.54 -2.72
CA PRO A 39 -31.60 2.87 -3.23
C PRO A 39 -30.77 3.61 -2.17
N HIS A 40 -29.74 4.29 -2.62
CA HIS A 40 -28.92 5.14 -1.76
C HIS A 40 -29.57 6.53 -1.73
N PHE A 41 -30.12 6.90 -0.58
CA PHE A 41 -30.62 8.26 -0.32
C PHE A 41 -29.48 9.08 0.28
N GLY A 42 -28.84 9.93 -0.54
CA GLY A 42 -27.72 10.77 -0.12
C GLY A 42 -26.80 11.14 -1.29
N PRO A 43 -25.76 11.94 -1.05
CA PRO A 43 -24.81 12.34 -2.09
C PRO A 43 -24.16 11.12 -2.76
N ALA A 44 -24.14 11.11 -4.08
CA ALA A 44 -23.59 9.99 -4.88
C ALA A 44 -22.13 9.66 -4.54
N LEU A 45 -21.38 10.62 -3.99
CA LEU A 45 -20.01 10.45 -3.53
C LEU A 45 -19.90 9.36 -2.45
N PHE A 46 -20.84 9.30 -1.50
CA PHE A 46 -20.82 8.35 -0.38
C PHE A 46 -21.61 7.07 -0.67
N SER A 47 -21.97 6.81 -1.92
CA SER A 47 -22.65 5.57 -2.32
C SER A 47 -21.74 4.34 -2.35
N TYR A 48 -20.41 4.53 -2.42
CA TYR A 48 -19.38 3.50 -2.40
C TYR A 48 -18.13 4.01 -1.66
N GLY A 49 -17.54 3.16 -0.81
CA GLY A 49 -16.42 3.55 0.05
C GLY A 49 -15.18 4.05 -0.66
N PHE A 50 -14.90 3.57 -1.86
CA PHE A 50 -13.72 4.00 -2.61
C PHE A 50 -13.84 5.43 -3.19
N ARG A 51 -15.06 5.89 -3.49
CA ARG A 51 -15.28 7.18 -4.16
C ARG A 51 -14.75 8.37 -3.37
N PRO A 52 -15.18 8.60 -2.11
CA PRO A 52 -14.70 9.75 -1.34
C PRO A 52 -13.21 9.66 -1.05
N LEU A 53 -12.68 8.46 -0.80
CA LEU A 53 -11.30 8.29 -0.37
C LEU A 53 -10.29 8.44 -1.53
N TYR A 54 -10.57 7.90 -2.71
CA TYR A 54 -9.73 8.13 -3.88
C TYR A 54 -9.81 9.57 -4.36
N LEU A 55 -11.02 10.17 -4.38
CA LEU A 55 -11.14 11.59 -4.72
C LEU A 55 -10.37 12.48 -3.75
N ALA A 56 -10.46 12.19 -2.44
CA ALA A 56 -9.69 12.90 -1.42
C ALA A 56 -8.18 12.73 -1.63
N ALA A 57 -7.71 11.51 -1.93
CA ALA A 57 -6.31 11.23 -2.23
C ALA A 57 -5.83 12.01 -3.46
N ASP A 58 -6.60 12.01 -4.56
CA ASP A 58 -6.22 12.66 -5.81
C ASP A 58 -6.17 14.19 -5.65
N LEU A 59 -7.20 14.78 -5.02
CA LEU A 59 -7.23 16.23 -4.74
C LEU A 59 -6.10 16.63 -3.79
N PHE A 60 -5.84 15.80 -2.77
CA PHE A 60 -4.76 16.04 -1.83
C PHE A 60 -3.39 15.98 -2.52
N ALA A 61 -3.13 14.97 -3.35
CA ALA A 61 -1.90 14.87 -4.10
C ALA A 61 -1.68 16.07 -5.02
N ALA A 62 -2.75 16.55 -5.69
CA ALA A 62 -2.68 17.74 -6.54
C ALA A 62 -2.38 19.03 -5.75
N GLY A 63 -2.88 19.14 -4.52
CA GLY A 63 -2.71 20.34 -3.69
C GLY A 63 -1.45 20.31 -2.81
N VAL A 64 -1.08 19.16 -2.26
CA VAL A 64 0.02 19.06 -1.29
C VAL A 64 1.40 19.32 -1.90
N VAL A 65 1.60 18.97 -3.18
CA VAL A 65 2.90 19.21 -3.86
C VAL A 65 3.15 20.70 -4.08
N PRO A 66 2.23 21.50 -4.65
CA PRO A 66 2.39 22.95 -4.72
C PRO A 66 2.51 23.60 -3.33
N LEU A 67 1.71 23.15 -2.37
CA LEU A 67 1.80 23.66 -0.98
C LEU A 67 3.18 23.37 -0.39
N TRP A 68 3.74 22.18 -0.60
CA TRP A 68 5.08 21.87 -0.13
C TRP A 68 6.14 22.77 -0.77
N MET A 69 6.01 23.09 -2.06
CA MET A 69 6.91 24.03 -2.72
C MET A 69 6.88 25.43 -2.06
N ALA A 70 5.67 25.94 -1.75
CA ALA A 70 5.52 27.19 -1.03
C ALA A 70 6.11 27.13 0.40
N VAL A 71 5.92 26.02 1.10
CA VAL A 71 6.52 25.78 2.42
C VAL A 71 8.05 25.69 2.33
N TRP A 72 8.56 25.04 1.30
CA TRP A 72 10.02 24.90 1.06
C TRP A 72 10.68 26.24 0.78
N LEU A 73 10.05 27.06 -0.06
CA LEU A 73 10.51 28.41 -0.38
C LEU A 73 10.38 29.39 0.80
N GLY A 74 9.62 29.01 1.84
CA GLY A 74 9.43 29.86 3.01
C GLY A 74 8.27 30.85 2.88
N GLU A 75 7.48 30.77 1.80
CA GLU A 75 6.31 31.61 1.57
C GLU A 75 5.12 31.22 2.50
N VAL A 76 5.08 29.96 2.91
CA VAL A 76 4.09 29.42 3.84
C VAL A 76 4.81 28.79 5.04
N ILE A 77 4.36 29.16 6.24
CA ILE A 77 4.84 28.57 7.50
C ILE A 77 3.72 27.71 8.08
N LEU A 78 4.03 26.44 8.27
CA LEU A 78 3.10 25.51 8.93
C LEU A 78 3.36 25.47 10.43
N GLY A 79 2.29 25.50 11.21
CA GLY A 79 2.35 25.46 12.69
C GLY A 79 2.39 24.04 13.29
N GLY A 80 2.55 23.01 12.46
CA GLY A 80 2.55 21.60 12.89
C GLY A 80 3.83 21.15 13.57
N PRO A 81 3.87 19.92 14.11
CA PRO A 81 4.98 19.42 14.92
C PRO A 81 6.20 18.97 14.10
N PHE A 82 6.12 18.97 12.79
CA PHE A 82 7.16 18.42 11.91
C PHE A 82 8.02 19.49 11.26
N SER A 83 9.28 19.15 10.99
CA SER A 83 10.12 19.94 10.10
C SER A 83 9.50 20.03 8.70
N ARG A 84 9.88 21.03 7.88
CA ARG A 84 9.34 21.18 6.50
C ARG A 84 9.47 19.89 5.70
N MET A 85 10.63 19.22 5.77
CA MET A 85 10.89 17.99 5.05
C MET A 85 10.08 16.82 5.62
N ASP A 86 10.06 16.66 6.94
CA ASP A 86 9.30 15.58 7.58
C ASP A 86 7.80 15.74 7.34
N TRP A 87 7.28 16.97 7.34
CA TRP A 87 5.89 17.23 7.00
C TRP A 87 5.56 16.71 5.60
N HIS A 88 6.37 17.07 4.59
CA HIS A 88 6.12 16.59 3.23
C HIS A 88 6.19 15.06 3.13
N ILE A 89 7.20 14.45 3.71
CA ILE A 89 7.36 13.00 3.71
C ILE A 89 6.19 12.32 4.42
N HIS A 90 5.79 12.84 5.58
CA HIS A 90 4.64 12.34 6.33
C HIS A 90 3.35 12.42 5.50
N GLU A 91 3.09 13.56 4.87
CA GLU A 91 1.89 13.75 4.06
C GLU A 91 1.85 12.82 2.85
N MET A 92 2.98 12.50 2.24
CA MET A 92 3.05 11.50 1.16
C MET A 92 2.87 10.08 1.69
N LEU A 93 3.59 9.72 2.76
CA LEU A 93 3.56 8.37 3.31
C LEU A 93 2.28 8.08 4.11
N SER A 94 1.84 8.99 4.97
CA SER A 94 0.73 8.75 5.91
C SER A 94 -0.55 9.47 5.50
N GLY A 95 -0.45 10.66 4.88
CA GLY A 95 -1.60 11.41 4.41
C GLY A 95 -2.23 10.81 3.15
N TYR A 96 -1.52 10.90 2.04
CA TYR A 96 -1.97 10.41 0.74
C TYR A 96 -2.19 8.90 0.72
N THR A 97 -1.16 8.14 1.09
CA THR A 97 -1.19 6.68 0.96
C THR A 97 -2.24 6.03 1.86
N SER A 98 -2.55 6.60 3.04
CA SER A 98 -3.61 6.07 3.91
C SER A 98 -4.99 6.13 3.25
N ALA A 99 -5.31 7.22 2.55
CA ALA A 99 -6.57 7.35 1.82
C ALA A 99 -6.65 6.36 0.64
N VAL A 100 -5.52 6.15 -0.07
CA VAL A 100 -5.42 5.14 -1.15
C VAL A 100 -5.63 3.72 -0.61
N ILE A 101 -4.97 3.37 0.50
CA ILE A 101 -5.14 2.07 1.17
C ILE A 101 -6.59 1.86 1.58
N ALA A 102 -7.21 2.85 2.20
CA ALA A 102 -8.60 2.78 2.64
C ALA A 102 -9.56 2.62 1.45
N GLY A 103 -9.38 3.40 0.37
CA GLY A 103 -10.15 3.26 -0.87
C GLY A 103 -10.04 1.86 -1.48
N PHE A 104 -8.83 1.30 -1.51
CA PHE A 104 -8.58 -0.06 -1.96
C PHE A 104 -9.29 -1.11 -1.09
N LEU A 105 -9.19 -1.00 0.23
CA LEU A 105 -9.81 -1.94 1.16
C LEU A 105 -11.34 -1.93 1.03
N PHE A 106 -11.97 -0.76 0.95
CA PHE A 106 -13.41 -0.65 0.75
C PHE A 106 -13.90 -1.15 -0.62
N THR A 107 -13.02 -1.23 -1.61
CA THR A 107 -13.31 -1.89 -2.89
C THR A 107 -13.24 -3.41 -2.76
N THR A 108 -12.31 -3.92 -1.96
CA THR A 108 -11.93 -5.33 -1.98
C THR A 108 -12.67 -6.15 -0.93
N ILE A 109 -12.92 -5.59 0.25
CA ILE A 109 -13.58 -6.28 1.38
C ILE A 109 -14.98 -6.81 1.03
N PRO A 110 -15.87 -6.06 0.37
CA PRO A 110 -17.18 -6.58 -0.02
C PRO A 110 -17.10 -7.84 -0.90
N ASN A 111 -16.07 -7.93 -1.75
CA ASN A 111 -15.84 -9.10 -2.60
C ASN A 111 -15.38 -10.33 -1.81
N TRP A 112 -14.75 -10.13 -0.64
CA TRP A 112 -14.27 -11.22 0.20
C TRP A 112 -15.30 -11.70 1.21
N THR A 113 -16.10 -10.77 1.73
CA THR A 113 -17.06 -11.04 2.81
C THR A 113 -18.47 -11.34 2.28
N VAL A 114 -18.72 -11.09 0.97
CA VAL A 114 -20.06 -11.16 0.36
C VAL A 114 -21.08 -10.28 1.09
N ARG A 115 -20.59 -9.24 1.78
CA ARG A 115 -21.42 -8.28 2.51
C ARG A 115 -21.62 -7.02 1.67
N MET A 116 -22.64 -6.24 2.04
CA MET A 116 -22.91 -4.97 1.39
C MET A 116 -21.77 -3.97 1.68
N PRO A 117 -21.32 -3.19 0.69
CA PRO A 117 -20.28 -2.19 0.90
C PRO A 117 -20.76 -1.11 1.89
N THR A 118 -19.86 -0.65 2.73
CA THR A 118 -20.10 0.50 3.64
C THR A 118 -20.51 1.73 2.86
N ARG A 119 -21.55 2.45 3.28
CA ARG A 119 -22.18 3.58 2.61
C ARG A 119 -22.62 4.66 3.58
N GLY A 120 -22.82 5.87 3.06
CA GLY A 120 -23.44 6.98 3.78
C GLY A 120 -22.58 7.53 4.91
N TRP A 121 -23.18 7.77 6.07
CA TRP A 121 -22.56 8.50 7.18
C TRP A 121 -21.24 7.91 7.72
N PRO A 122 -21.02 6.58 7.77
CA PRO A 122 -19.71 6.07 8.22
C PRO A 122 -18.55 6.51 7.31
N LEU A 123 -18.81 6.60 5.99
CA LEU A 123 -17.81 7.11 5.04
C LEU A 123 -17.60 8.62 5.18
N MET A 124 -18.63 9.37 5.53
CA MET A 124 -18.51 10.80 5.82
C MET A 124 -17.64 11.04 7.04
N VAL A 125 -17.87 10.27 8.11
CA VAL A 125 -17.06 10.34 9.33
C VAL A 125 -15.59 9.97 9.05
N LEU A 126 -15.33 8.92 8.27
CA LEU A 126 -13.96 8.55 7.89
C LEU A 126 -13.27 9.63 7.05
N ALA A 127 -13.97 10.21 6.09
CA ALA A 127 -13.43 11.32 5.28
C ALA A 127 -13.13 12.55 6.13
N ALA A 128 -14.04 12.89 7.06
CA ALA A 128 -13.85 13.99 8.01
C ALA A 128 -12.67 13.74 8.96
N LEU A 129 -12.54 12.50 9.47
CA LEU A 129 -11.44 12.10 10.35
C LEU A 129 -10.09 12.17 9.62
N TRP A 130 -10.04 11.70 8.36
CA TRP A 130 -8.87 11.84 7.52
C TRP A 130 -8.47 13.30 7.31
N LEU A 131 -9.45 14.17 6.97
CA LEU A 131 -9.22 15.59 6.76
C LEU A 131 -8.76 16.28 8.06
N ALA A 132 -9.37 15.94 9.20
CA ALA A 132 -8.96 16.46 10.50
C ALA A 132 -7.49 16.11 10.82
N GLY A 133 -7.04 14.90 10.48
CA GLY A 133 -5.63 14.50 10.58
C GLY A 133 -4.72 15.41 9.75
N ARG A 134 -5.09 15.70 8.48
CA ARG A 134 -4.30 16.59 7.61
C ARG A 134 -4.19 18.00 8.17
N LEU A 135 -5.30 18.54 8.65
CA LEU A 135 -5.34 19.87 9.26
C LEU A 135 -4.56 19.93 10.59
N ALA A 136 -4.66 18.88 11.41
CA ALA A 136 -3.89 18.78 12.66
C ALA A 136 -2.38 18.75 12.40
N VAL A 137 -1.92 17.94 11.43
CA VAL A 137 -0.51 17.83 11.04
C VAL A 137 0.02 19.13 10.43
N ALA A 138 -0.84 19.87 9.71
CA ALA A 138 -0.49 21.22 9.21
C ALA A 138 -0.45 22.28 10.31
N GLY A 139 -0.93 21.98 11.53
CA GLY A 139 -0.95 22.91 12.65
C GLY A 139 -2.18 23.82 12.71
N ALA A 140 -3.22 23.53 11.92
CA ALA A 140 -4.41 24.39 11.84
C ALA A 140 -5.19 24.52 13.17
N PHE A 141 -5.04 23.55 14.07
CA PHE A 141 -5.77 23.56 15.36
C PHE A 141 -4.96 24.13 16.52
N GLY A 142 -3.67 24.40 16.33
CA GLY A 142 -2.79 24.87 17.41
C GLY A 142 -2.67 23.94 18.63
N VAL A 143 -2.89 22.62 18.41
CA VAL A 143 -2.86 21.62 19.49
C VAL A 143 -1.47 20.98 19.63
N GLY A 144 -1.17 20.43 20.81
CA GLY A 144 0.12 19.82 21.10
C GLY A 144 0.39 18.55 20.27
N PRO A 145 1.67 18.10 20.16
CA PRO A 145 2.09 17.00 19.30
C PRO A 145 1.38 15.68 19.59
N VAL A 146 1.06 15.38 20.85
CA VAL A 146 0.32 14.17 21.25
C VAL A 146 -1.11 14.17 20.69
N ALA A 147 -1.78 15.33 20.70
CA ALA A 147 -3.12 15.46 20.14
C ALA A 147 -3.08 15.31 18.61
N VAL A 148 -2.06 15.87 17.94
CA VAL A 148 -1.83 15.69 16.50
C VAL A 148 -1.66 14.20 16.17
N LEU A 149 -0.79 13.48 16.88
CA LEU A 149 -0.60 12.03 16.73
C LEU A 149 -1.93 11.28 16.86
N THR A 150 -2.71 11.60 17.90
CA THR A 150 -3.97 10.91 18.17
C THR A 150 -4.98 11.11 17.05
N VAL A 151 -5.16 12.35 16.60
CA VAL A 151 -6.12 12.67 15.51
C VAL A 151 -5.68 12.06 14.19
N ASP A 152 -4.40 12.15 13.86
CA ASP A 152 -3.87 11.60 12.60
C ASP A 152 -3.95 10.08 12.55
N CYS A 153 -3.52 9.39 13.61
CA CYS A 153 -3.56 7.94 13.70
C CYS A 153 -4.98 7.37 13.81
N ALA A 154 -5.95 8.16 14.29
CA ALA A 154 -7.34 7.73 14.47
C ALA A 154 -7.99 7.26 13.16
N PHE A 155 -7.66 7.88 12.03
CA PHE A 155 -8.17 7.44 10.72
C PHE A 155 -7.78 6.01 10.40
N MET A 156 -6.48 5.67 10.45
CA MET A 156 -6.02 4.32 10.15
C MET A 156 -6.46 3.30 11.19
N ALA A 157 -6.57 3.70 12.47
CA ALA A 157 -7.14 2.87 13.51
C ALA A 157 -8.62 2.54 13.23
N ALA A 158 -9.40 3.53 12.82
CA ALA A 158 -10.80 3.34 12.44
C ALA A 158 -10.95 2.42 11.21
N ILE A 159 -10.08 2.60 10.18
CA ILE A 159 -10.04 1.69 9.02
C ILE A 159 -9.71 0.26 9.47
N GLY A 160 -8.69 0.06 10.29
CA GLY A 160 -8.32 -1.25 10.83
C GLY A 160 -9.46 -1.92 11.59
N ALA A 161 -10.15 -1.18 12.46
CA ALA A 161 -11.30 -1.65 13.21
C ALA A 161 -12.47 -2.04 12.29
N MET A 162 -12.81 -1.20 11.31
CA MET A 162 -13.88 -1.49 10.36
C MET A 162 -13.56 -2.70 9.49
N VAL A 163 -12.32 -2.81 9.01
CA VAL A 163 -11.87 -3.98 8.24
C VAL A 163 -11.97 -5.26 9.07
N ALA A 164 -11.49 -5.22 10.30
CA ALA A 164 -11.56 -6.35 11.22
C ALA A 164 -13.01 -6.76 11.49
N THR A 165 -13.90 -5.81 11.80
CA THR A 165 -15.32 -6.08 12.07
C THR A 165 -16.04 -6.67 10.86
N GLU A 166 -15.80 -6.18 9.64
CA GLU A 166 -16.40 -6.72 8.42
C GLU A 166 -15.93 -8.14 8.11
N ILE A 167 -14.65 -8.45 8.32
CA ILE A 167 -14.08 -9.78 8.11
C ILE A 167 -14.62 -10.77 9.14
N VAL A 168 -14.69 -10.37 10.41
CA VAL A 168 -15.23 -11.19 11.51
C VAL A 168 -16.74 -11.46 11.29
N ALA A 169 -17.51 -10.40 11.01
CA ALA A 169 -18.94 -10.51 10.74
C ALA A 169 -19.25 -11.36 9.49
N GLY A 170 -18.38 -11.31 8.48
CA GLY A 170 -18.44 -12.17 7.29
C GLY A 170 -17.93 -13.59 7.51
N ARG A 171 -17.47 -13.95 8.74
CA ARG A 171 -16.86 -15.24 9.09
C ARG A 171 -15.72 -15.65 8.15
N ASN A 172 -15.03 -14.68 7.55
CA ASN A 172 -13.94 -14.93 6.60
C ASN A 172 -12.57 -14.85 7.28
N TRP A 173 -12.34 -15.74 8.24
CA TRP A 173 -11.13 -15.79 9.07
C TRP A 173 -9.82 -15.84 8.28
N GLY A 174 -9.85 -16.44 7.08
CA GLY A 174 -8.70 -16.49 6.17
C GLY A 174 -8.18 -15.12 5.74
N ASN A 175 -9.07 -14.13 5.68
CA ASN A 175 -8.73 -12.75 5.27
C ASN A 175 -8.39 -11.82 6.46
N LEU A 176 -8.49 -12.28 7.70
CA LEU A 176 -8.10 -11.48 8.87
C LEU A 176 -6.62 -11.06 8.82
N LYS A 177 -5.80 -11.80 8.09
CA LYS A 177 -4.39 -11.47 7.81
C LYS A 177 -4.19 -10.10 7.15
N VAL A 178 -5.24 -9.55 6.50
CA VAL A 178 -5.21 -8.21 5.88
C VAL A 178 -5.12 -7.11 6.93
N VAL A 179 -5.59 -7.37 8.14
CA VAL A 179 -5.48 -6.43 9.26
C VAL A 179 -4.03 -6.21 9.67
N VAL A 180 -3.17 -7.24 9.53
CA VAL A 180 -1.74 -7.15 9.91
C VAL A 180 -0.99 -6.02 9.19
N PRO A 181 -1.00 -5.91 7.85
CA PRO A 181 -0.35 -4.80 7.17
C PRO A 181 -0.99 -3.44 7.47
N VAL A 182 -2.29 -3.38 7.79
CA VAL A 182 -2.95 -2.13 8.20
C VAL A 182 -2.44 -1.68 9.57
N LEU A 183 -2.34 -2.60 10.53
CA LEU A 183 -1.79 -2.32 11.86
C LEU A 183 -0.30 -1.99 11.80
N ALA A 184 0.48 -2.69 10.97
CA ALA A 184 1.89 -2.39 10.77
C ALA A 184 2.11 -1.00 10.15
N TYR A 185 1.23 -0.60 9.23
CA TYR A 185 1.25 0.76 8.66
C TYR A 185 0.88 1.81 9.71
N LEU A 186 -0.13 1.56 10.54
CA LEU A 186 -0.47 2.42 11.68
C LEU A 186 0.70 2.53 12.65
N ALA A 187 1.37 1.42 12.99
CA ALA A 187 2.54 1.41 13.87
C ALA A 187 3.70 2.23 13.28
N ALA A 188 3.92 2.18 11.96
CA ALA A 188 4.91 3.01 11.27
C ALA A 188 4.60 4.51 11.41
N ASN A 189 3.32 4.88 11.30
CA ASN A 189 2.87 6.26 11.48
C ASN A 189 3.05 6.73 12.95
N VAL A 190 2.68 5.90 13.91
CA VAL A 190 2.94 6.18 15.35
C VAL A 190 4.44 6.35 15.60
N CYS A 191 5.28 5.47 15.06
CA CYS A 191 6.74 5.57 15.17
C CYS A 191 7.27 6.90 14.60
N PHE A 192 6.76 7.34 13.45
CA PHE A 192 7.12 8.61 12.84
C PHE A 192 6.84 9.79 13.79
N HIS A 193 5.64 9.85 14.36
CA HIS A 193 5.28 10.90 15.33
C HIS A 193 6.13 10.87 16.59
N LEU A 194 6.30 9.69 17.19
CA LEU A 194 7.07 9.55 18.44
C LEU A 194 8.53 9.93 18.23
N GLU A 195 9.13 9.51 17.12
CA GLU A 195 10.52 9.85 16.81
C GLU A 195 10.66 11.37 16.60
N ALA A 196 9.77 12.00 15.81
CA ALA A 196 9.80 13.44 15.62
C ALA A 196 9.65 14.23 16.92
N MET A 197 8.83 13.74 17.88
CA MET A 197 8.66 14.37 19.20
C MET A 197 9.90 14.24 20.07
N THR A 198 10.64 13.13 19.97
CA THR A 198 11.76 12.83 20.88
C THR A 198 13.11 13.29 20.35
N THR A 199 13.33 13.22 19.04
CA THR A 199 14.62 13.51 18.40
C THR A 199 14.59 14.75 17.50
N GLY A 200 13.41 15.30 17.22
CA GLY A 200 13.23 16.45 16.31
C GLY A 200 13.23 16.07 14.82
N SER A 201 13.49 14.81 14.47
CA SER A 201 13.44 14.28 13.11
C SER A 201 12.94 12.84 13.10
N ALA A 202 12.26 12.41 12.03
CA ALA A 202 11.65 11.08 11.95
C ALA A 202 12.42 10.14 11.01
N ASP A 203 13.70 9.88 11.29
CA ASP A 203 14.59 9.13 10.39
C ASP A 203 14.21 7.64 10.24
N VAL A 204 13.91 6.96 11.33
CA VAL A 204 13.45 5.56 11.32
C VAL A 204 12.00 5.50 10.86
N GLY A 205 11.14 6.40 11.35
CA GLY A 205 9.74 6.50 10.94
C GLY A 205 9.57 6.68 9.44
N ARG A 206 10.37 7.54 8.80
CA ARG A 206 10.39 7.73 7.33
C ARG A 206 10.73 6.44 6.60
N ARG A 207 11.82 5.77 7.02
CA ARG A 207 12.25 4.52 6.39
C ARG A 207 11.23 3.41 6.60
N LEU A 208 10.65 3.31 7.78
CA LEU A 208 9.64 2.32 8.09
C LEU A 208 8.35 2.55 7.29
N GLY A 209 7.87 3.79 7.22
CA GLY A 209 6.71 4.16 6.39
C GLY A 209 6.94 3.84 4.91
N PHE A 210 8.12 4.19 4.38
CA PHE A 210 8.49 3.86 3.01
C PHE A 210 8.57 2.34 2.78
N ALA A 211 9.19 1.59 3.69
CA ALA A 211 9.28 0.12 3.62
C ALA A 211 7.88 -0.52 3.60
N MET A 212 6.94 0.01 4.39
CA MET A 212 5.55 -0.45 4.39
C MET A 212 4.85 -0.19 3.06
N VAL A 213 5.01 0.99 2.46
CA VAL A 213 4.45 1.31 1.14
C VAL A 213 5.04 0.39 0.07
N VAL A 214 6.37 0.21 0.07
CA VAL A 214 7.06 -0.73 -0.83
C VAL A 214 6.47 -2.13 -0.70
N MET A 215 6.37 -2.64 0.53
CA MET A 215 5.86 -3.98 0.78
C MET A 215 4.41 -4.16 0.33
N LEU A 216 3.56 -3.14 0.53
CA LEU A 216 2.18 -3.13 0.03
C LEU A 216 2.13 -3.17 -1.51
N ILE A 217 2.97 -2.39 -2.20
CA ILE A 217 3.08 -2.40 -3.66
C ILE A 217 3.52 -3.79 -4.15
N LEU A 218 4.53 -4.39 -3.53
CA LEU A 218 5.00 -5.73 -3.89
C LEU A 218 3.94 -6.81 -3.66
N LEU A 219 3.18 -6.70 -2.57
CA LEU A 219 2.12 -7.64 -2.21
C LEU A 219 0.90 -7.51 -3.12
N ILE A 220 0.35 -6.31 -3.24
CA ILE A 220 -0.89 -6.01 -3.97
C ILE A 220 -0.62 -6.03 -5.48
N GLY A 221 0.40 -5.29 -5.94
CA GLY A 221 0.79 -5.23 -7.34
C GLY A 221 1.11 -6.59 -7.91
N GLY A 222 1.83 -7.42 -7.15
CA GLY A 222 2.16 -8.79 -7.54
C GLY A 222 0.98 -9.75 -7.69
N ARG A 223 -0.23 -9.32 -7.37
CA ARG A 223 -1.47 -10.09 -7.59
C ARG A 223 -2.36 -9.44 -8.63
N ILE A 224 -2.47 -8.12 -8.57
CA ILE A 224 -3.32 -7.36 -9.47
C ILE A 224 -2.74 -7.37 -10.88
N ILE A 225 -1.45 -7.09 -11.05
CA ILE A 225 -0.83 -6.96 -12.37
C ILE A 225 -0.93 -8.24 -13.19
N PRO A 226 -0.51 -9.43 -12.69
CA PRO A 226 -0.66 -10.66 -13.47
C PRO A 226 -2.13 -11.03 -13.72
N SER A 227 -3.05 -10.69 -12.82
CA SER A 227 -4.48 -10.93 -13.00
C SER A 227 -5.05 -10.08 -14.14
N PHE A 228 -4.75 -8.77 -14.16
CA PHE A 228 -5.17 -7.89 -15.26
C PHE A 228 -4.55 -8.32 -16.60
N THR A 229 -3.28 -8.70 -16.59
CA THR A 229 -2.58 -9.19 -17.77
C THR A 229 -3.22 -10.48 -18.31
N ARG A 230 -3.55 -11.44 -17.43
CA ARG A 230 -4.28 -12.66 -17.82
C ARG A 230 -5.64 -12.33 -18.45
N ASN A 231 -6.42 -11.48 -17.80
CA ASN A 231 -7.74 -11.09 -18.29
C ASN A 231 -7.65 -10.39 -19.65
N PHE A 232 -6.65 -9.55 -19.84
CA PHE A 232 -6.41 -8.88 -21.11
C PHE A 232 -6.02 -9.86 -22.22
N GLN A 233 -5.11 -10.79 -21.95
CA GLN A 233 -4.67 -11.80 -22.93
C GLN A 233 -5.76 -12.82 -23.22
N ALA A 234 -6.51 -13.28 -22.22
CA ALA A 234 -7.60 -14.24 -22.40
C ALA A 234 -8.72 -13.71 -23.32
N LYS A 235 -8.96 -12.39 -23.33
CA LYS A 235 -9.94 -11.76 -24.24
C LYS A 235 -9.48 -11.73 -25.70
N ARG A 236 -8.19 -11.92 -25.96
CA ARG A 236 -7.59 -11.90 -27.32
C ARG A 236 -7.49 -13.25 -28.00
N GLY A 237 -7.85 -14.31 -27.30
CA GLY A 237 -7.86 -15.67 -27.84
C GLY A 237 -6.57 -16.48 -27.58
N PRO A 238 -6.60 -17.78 -27.89
CA PRO A 238 -5.52 -18.72 -27.60
C PRO A 238 -4.21 -18.48 -28.38
N GLU A 239 -4.28 -17.77 -29.49
CA GLU A 239 -3.12 -17.45 -30.38
C GLU A 239 -2.05 -16.59 -29.64
N GLN A 240 -2.41 -15.98 -28.53
CA GLN A 240 -1.50 -15.16 -27.72
C GLN A 240 -0.48 -15.99 -26.92
N GLY A 241 -0.52 -17.33 -27.02
CA GLY A 241 0.35 -18.24 -26.30
C GLY A 241 0.06 -18.29 -24.78
N PRO A 242 0.94 -18.95 -23.98
CA PRO A 242 0.63 -19.24 -22.59
C PRO A 242 0.40 -17.98 -21.76
N LEU A 243 -0.60 -18.05 -20.89
CA LEU A 243 -0.99 -16.94 -19.98
C LEU A 243 0.08 -16.69 -18.90
N PRO A 244 0.13 -15.47 -18.32
CA PRO A 244 0.98 -15.16 -17.18
C PRO A 244 0.80 -16.15 -16.02
N VAL A 245 1.91 -16.49 -15.37
CA VAL A 245 1.88 -17.39 -14.21
C VAL A 245 1.12 -16.72 -13.06
N PRO A 246 0.11 -17.39 -12.46
CA PRO A 246 -0.58 -16.84 -11.30
C PRO A 246 0.36 -16.78 -10.09
N PHE A 247 -0.07 -16.03 -9.06
CA PHE A 247 0.65 -15.93 -7.79
C PHE A 247 0.91 -17.32 -7.20
N GLY A 248 2.16 -17.64 -6.88
CA GLY A 248 2.58 -18.96 -6.43
C GLY A 248 3.72 -18.95 -5.41
N ARG A 249 4.37 -20.09 -5.25
CA ARG A 249 5.46 -20.28 -4.26
C ARG A 249 6.62 -19.32 -4.47
N PHE A 250 7.02 -19.08 -5.71
CA PHE A 250 8.09 -18.13 -6.02
C PHE A 250 7.74 -16.71 -5.57
N ASP A 251 6.49 -16.29 -5.78
CA ASP A 251 6.03 -14.97 -5.35
C ASP A 251 6.07 -14.82 -3.83
N MET A 252 5.75 -15.90 -3.10
CA MET A 252 5.87 -15.92 -1.63
C MET A 252 7.32 -15.81 -1.16
N VAL A 253 8.24 -16.56 -1.79
CA VAL A 253 9.67 -16.49 -1.48
C VAL A 253 10.22 -15.10 -1.77
N SER A 254 9.86 -14.50 -2.91
CA SER A 254 10.29 -13.15 -3.27
C SER A 254 9.82 -12.11 -2.23
N LEU A 255 8.59 -12.23 -1.71
CA LEU A 255 8.08 -11.36 -0.64
C LEU A 255 8.77 -11.64 0.70
N ALA A 256 8.99 -12.92 1.03
CA ALA A 256 9.67 -13.34 2.26
C ALA A 256 11.14 -12.87 2.31
N VAL A 257 11.80 -12.72 1.17
CA VAL A 257 13.16 -12.14 1.07
C VAL A 257 13.09 -10.61 1.10
N SER A 258 12.08 -10.00 0.47
CA SER A 258 11.95 -8.54 0.42
C SER A 258 11.68 -7.92 1.79
N LEU A 259 10.89 -8.58 2.64
CA LEU A 259 10.56 -8.06 3.96
C LEU A 259 11.79 -7.89 4.86
N PRO A 260 12.63 -8.92 5.14
CA PRO A 260 13.83 -8.72 5.94
C PRO A 260 14.84 -7.78 5.27
N ALA A 261 14.96 -7.74 3.95
CA ALA A 261 15.81 -6.78 3.26
C ALA A 261 15.41 -5.32 3.56
N LEU A 262 14.11 -5.03 3.55
CA LEU A 262 13.59 -3.72 3.91
C LEU A 262 13.80 -3.41 5.41
N LEU A 263 13.62 -4.39 6.29
CA LEU A 263 13.84 -4.20 7.73
C LEU A 263 15.32 -3.95 8.07
N ILE A 264 16.24 -4.66 7.41
CA ILE A 264 17.70 -4.41 7.53
C ILE A 264 18.01 -2.98 7.06
N TRP A 265 17.43 -2.54 5.95
CA TRP A 265 17.62 -1.17 5.47
C TRP A 265 17.02 -0.12 6.43
N VAL A 266 15.88 -0.39 7.07
CA VAL A 266 15.31 0.51 8.08
C VAL A 266 16.26 0.67 9.26
N ALA A 267 16.82 -0.43 9.77
CA ALA A 267 17.66 -0.44 10.96
C ALA A 267 19.08 0.07 10.67
N TRP A 268 19.70 -0.36 9.57
CA TRP A 268 21.09 -0.05 9.20
C TRP A 268 21.20 0.39 7.75
N PRO A 269 20.70 1.59 7.38
CA PRO A 269 20.56 2.03 5.98
C PRO A 269 21.89 2.13 5.23
N ALA A 270 22.98 2.43 5.93
CA ALA A 270 24.31 2.58 5.35
C ALA A 270 25.14 1.28 5.36
N SER A 271 24.57 0.15 5.81
CA SER A 271 25.30 -1.11 5.88
C SER A 271 25.40 -1.80 4.51
N VAL A 272 26.50 -2.53 4.28
CA VAL A 272 26.66 -3.39 3.08
C VAL A 272 25.56 -4.46 3.03
N TRP A 273 25.12 -4.95 4.20
CA TRP A 273 24.04 -5.93 4.31
C TRP A 273 22.70 -5.39 3.81
N ALA A 274 22.39 -4.11 4.11
CA ALA A 274 21.18 -3.47 3.56
C ALA A 274 21.27 -3.36 2.04
N GLY A 275 22.41 -2.89 1.51
CA GLY A 275 22.62 -2.78 0.08
C GLY A 275 22.51 -4.11 -0.65
N SER A 276 23.24 -5.12 -0.20
CA SER A 276 23.25 -6.46 -0.84
C SER A 276 21.90 -7.17 -0.76
N SER A 277 21.21 -7.10 0.37
CA SER A 277 19.89 -7.71 0.54
C SER A 277 18.82 -7.03 -0.32
N LEU A 278 18.87 -5.69 -0.48
CA LEU A 278 17.96 -4.95 -1.37
C LEU A 278 18.24 -5.25 -2.84
N VAL A 279 19.49 -5.42 -3.25
CA VAL A 279 19.85 -5.85 -4.63
C VAL A 279 19.28 -7.24 -4.90
N LEU A 280 19.45 -8.18 -3.97
CA LEU A 280 18.88 -9.54 -4.09
C LEU A 280 17.36 -9.49 -4.19
N ALA A 281 16.71 -8.75 -3.29
CA ALA A 281 15.25 -8.56 -3.32
C ALA A 281 14.80 -7.95 -4.66
N GLY A 282 15.48 -6.92 -5.14
CA GLY A 282 15.21 -6.29 -6.44
C GLY A 282 15.36 -7.25 -7.62
N ALA A 283 16.40 -8.08 -7.64
CA ALA A 283 16.59 -9.10 -8.67
C ALA A 283 15.44 -10.14 -8.68
N LEU A 284 15.01 -10.60 -7.50
CA LEU A 284 13.86 -11.52 -7.38
C LEU A 284 12.56 -10.88 -7.87
N GLN A 285 12.33 -9.60 -7.56
CA GLN A 285 11.15 -8.87 -8.05
C GLN A 285 11.23 -8.58 -9.56
N GLY A 286 12.42 -8.34 -10.10
CA GLY A 286 12.65 -8.21 -11.55
C GLY A 286 12.34 -9.52 -12.29
N TYR A 287 12.81 -10.65 -11.79
CA TYR A 287 12.46 -11.96 -12.32
C TYR A 287 10.96 -12.25 -12.17
N ARG A 288 10.32 -11.83 -11.07
CA ARG A 288 8.88 -11.93 -10.88
C ARG A 288 8.12 -11.14 -11.95
N LEU A 289 8.56 -9.92 -12.26
CA LEU A 289 7.98 -9.09 -13.30
C LEU A 289 8.08 -9.73 -14.70
N SER A 290 9.22 -10.35 -15.03
CA SER A 290 9.40 -11.04 -16.32
C SER A 290 8.40 -12.19 -16.51
N ARG A 291 8.03 -12.90 -15.43
CA ARG A 291 7.02 -13.97 -15.46
C ARG A 291 5.61 -13.49 -15.82
N TRP A 292 5.32 -12.18 -15.67
CA TRP A 292 4.02 -11.60 -16.01
C TRP A 292 3.88 -11.21 -17.48
N ARG A 293 4.92 -11.46 -18.31
CA ARG A 293 4.91 -11.25 -19.77
C ARG A 293 4.58 -9.82 -20.17
N SER A 294 5.25 -8.85 -19.57
CA SER A 294 5.09 -7.41 -19.79
C SER A 294 5.16 -7.01 -21.26
N TRP A 295 5.96 -7.72 -22.07
CA TRP A 295 6.12 -7.48 -23.53
C TRP A 295 4.89 -7.81 -24.37
N ARG A 296 3.83 -8.36 -23.80
CA ARG A 296 2.59 -8.70 -24.53
C ARG A 296 1.44 -7.73 -24.28
N VAL A 297 1.68 -6.66 -23.54
CA VAL A 297 0.62 -5.71 -23.13
C VAL A 297 0.75 -4.33 -23.79
N TRP A 298 1.64 -4.18 -24.79
CA TRP A 298 1.89 -2.89 -25.44
C TRP A 298 0.63 -2.22 -25.99
N SER A 299 -0.36 -2.99 -26.43
CA SER A 299 -1.61 -2.50 -26.99
C SER A 299 -2.67 -2.15 -25.93
N SER A 300 -2.36 -2.29 -24.62
CA SER A 300 -3.23 -1.86 -23.53
C SER A 300 -2.49 -0.85 -22.66
N PRO A 301 -2.66 0.46 -22.87
CA PRO A 301 -1.95 1.49 -22.11
C PRO A 301 -2.15 1.34 -20.58
N MET A 302 -3.37 0.98 -20.16
CA MET A 302 -3.68 0.79 -18.74
C MET A 302 -2.88 -0.36 -18.11
N VAL A 303 -2.81 -1.52 -18.78
CA VAL A 303 -2.06 -2.68 -18.25
C VAL A 303 -0.55 -2.42 -18.35
N LEU A 304 -0.10 -1.80 -19.45
CA LEU A 304 1.31 -1.41 -19.62
C LEU A 304 1.78 -0.47 -18.51
N MET A 305 0.99 0.54 -18.16
CA MET A 305 1.31 1.50 -17.10
C MET A 305 1.53 0.80 -15.76
N LEU A 306 0.73 -0.23 -15.42
CA LEU A 306 0.93 -1.01 -14.19
C LEU A 306 2.28 -1.72 -14.17
N HIS A 307 2.71 -2.29 -15.30
CA HIS A 307 4.03 -2.95 -15.41
C HIS A 307 5.18 -1.95 -15.31
N LEU A 308 5.05 -0.79 -15.99
CA LEU A 308 6.07 0.27 -15.95
C LEU A 308 6.21 0.86 -14.54
N ALA A 309 5.08 1.10 -13.85
CA ALA A 309 5.10 1.59 -12.47
C ALA A 309 5.79 0.58 -11.53
N PHE A 310 5.51 -0.71 -11.68
CA PHE A 310 6.16 -1.74 -10.87
C PHE A 310 7.66 -1.87 -11.20
N ALA A 311 8.04 -1.82 -12.49
CA ALA A 311 9.43 -1.82 -12.91
C ALA A 311 10.21 -0.61 -12.37
N HIS A 312 9.63 0.59 -12.47
CA HIS A 312 10.23 1.81 -11.94
C HIS A 312 10.47 1.71 -10.43
N HIS A 313 9.51 1.15 -9.70
CA HIS A 313 9.63 0.92 -8.27
C HIS A 313 10.82 0.01 -7.91
N ILE A 314 11.00 -1.11 -8.63
CA ILE A 314 12.15 -2.02 -8.46
C ILE A 314 13.47 -1.26 -8.72
N LEU A 315 13.56 -0.54 -9.83
CA LEU A 315 14.77 0.20 -10.20
C LEU A 315 15.16 1.25 -9.17
N ARG A 316 14.19 1.97 -8.61
CA ARG A 316 14.43 2.97 -7.55
C ARG A 316 14.94 2.33 -6.27
N THR A 317 14.36 1.20 -5.88
CA THR A 317 14.77 0.49 -4.66
C THR A 317 16.20 -0.04 -4.77
N THR A 318 16.58 -0.60 -5.93
CA THR A 318 17.96 -1.08 -6.17
C THR A 318 18.96 0.06 -6.31
N LYS A 319 18.58 1.19 -6.91
CA LYS A 319 19.47 2.36 -7.07
C LYS A 319 19.80 3.03 -5.74
N ALA A 320 18.84 3.13 -4.83
CA ALA A 320 19.05 3.64 -3.48
C ALA A 320 20.06 2.77 -2.69
N SER A 321 20.07 1.45 -2.91
CA SER A 321 21.01 0.52 -2.28
C SER A 321 22.45 0.69 -2.80
N THR A 322 22.64 0.92 -4.11
CA THR A 322 23.98 1.08 -4.70
C THR A 322 24.62 2.41 -4.34
N SER A 323 23.84 3.48 -4.17
CA SER A 323 24.37 4.78 -3.73
C SER A 323 24.85 4.74 -2.27
N GLY A 324 24.18 4.00 -1.39
CA GLY A 324 24.64 3.76 -0.01
C GLY A 324 25.96 3.01 0.05
N ILE A 325 26.17 2.01 -0.81
CA ILE A 325 27.42 1.25 -0.91
C ILE A 325 28.56 2.12 -1.48
N ALA A 326 28.25 2.96 -2.48
CA ALA A 326 29.25 3.85 -3.09
C ALA A 326 29.75 4.97 -2.15
N SER A 327 28.88 5.42 -1.23
CA SER A 327 29.24 6.43 -0.21
C SER A 327 30.18 5.90 0.87
N GLN A 328 30.34 4.58 1.02
CA GLN A 328 31.25 3.95 1.98
C GLN A 328 32.67 3.70 1.46
N LYS A 329 33.02 4.13 0.23
CA LYS A 329 34.42 4.10 -0.17
C LYS A 329 35.22 4.97 0.81
N PRO A 330 36.28 4.42 1.46
CA PRO A 330 37.10 5.20 2.36
C PRO A 330 37.59 6.42 1.60
N LYS A 331 37.40 7.63 2.13
CA LYS A 331 38.11 8.80 1.69
C LYS A 331 39.58 8.52 1.97
N TYR A 332 40.31 8.11 0.96
CA TYR A 332 41.74 8.05 1.04
C TYR A 332 42.19 9.49 1.33
N TYR A 333 42.67 9.69 2.54
CA TYR A 333 43.36 10.94 2.92
C TYR A 333 44.55 11.08 1.97
N ASP A 334 44.43 11.97 1.01
CA ASP A 334 45.58 12.39 0.20
C ASP A 334 46.54 13.18 1.11
N LYS A 335 47.52 12.47 1.65
CA LYS A 335 48.61 13.04 2.46
C LYS A 335 49.71 13.67 1.61
N THR A 336 49.42 14.16 0.45
CA THR A 336 50.40 14.84 -0.39
C THR A 336 50.03 16.29 -0.60
N LYS A 337 50.02 17.08 0.46
CA LYS A 337 50.22 18.54 0.43
C LYS A 337 50.78 18.99 1.79
N THR A 338 52.06 18.86 1.99
CA THR A 338 52.91 19.74 2.79
C THR A 338 53.88 20.43 1.87
#